data_227361d82211bb9f35a484c3119570ff
#
_entry.id   227361d82211bb9f35a484c3119570ff
#
_cell.length_a   1.000
_cell.length_b   1.000
_cell.length_c   1.000
_cell.angle_alpha   90.00
_cell.angle_beta   90.00
_cell.angle_gamma   90.00
#
_symmetry.space_group_name_H-M   'P 1'
#
loop_
_entity.id
_entity.type
_entity.pdbx_description
1 polymer ?
#
loop_
_entity_poly.entity_id
_entity_poly.type
_entity_poly.pdbx_seq_one_letter_code
_entity_poly.pdbx_strand_id
1 'polypeptide(L)'
;MSSDSAHGFRHALGQPGALTFTSAGLLARLPVAMIALATVLLVSNVSGSYGYAGLLSALFAITAALVSIGTSRWADTVGQTLVLRALAVLHSGLIVGFTVSIVSEAAVAVQILLVVAAGATTPAIGSYVRARWVALPGEASIARAGFAWESILDEAIFTIGPLLTTYVAFTYGLATPLWIAAVCVAVGTLLLSAARRTAPPVVPTPGGSRSLTRVLRSPGLRPVVVSGLGLGVLFGALDVGVVAFTAEQGSGEFAGIALACFAAASMVGGILYGIRQWPGSVLTHT
;
A
#
# COMPACT_ATOMS: atom_id res chain seq x y z
N MET A 1 18.01 14.72 -13.44
CA MET A 1 17.84 13.40 -14.10
C MET A 1 18.78 13.39 -15.30
N SER A 2 19.81 12.57 -15.30
CA SER A 2 20.75 12.45 -16.44
C SER A 2 20.00 11.85 -17.66
N SER A 3 20.44 12.16 -18.87
CA SER A 3 19.91 11.59 -20.13
C SER A 3 19.84 10.06 -20.10
N ASP A 4 20.78 9.42 -19.42
CA ASP A 4 20.85 7.96 -19.22
C ASP A 4 19.69 7.38 -18.41
N SER A 5 19.22 8.07 -17.37
CA SER A 5 18.09 7.60 -16.56
C SER A 5 16.77 7.67 -17.34
N ALA A 6 16.57 8.71 -18.16
CA ALA A 6 15.40 8.85 -19.00
C ALA A 6 15.34 7.78 -20.10
N HIS A 7 16.49 7.39 -20.69
CA HIS A 7 16.59 6.28 -21.63
C HIS A 7 16.29 4.93 -20.94
N GLY A 8 16.75 4.70 -19.73
CA GLY A 8 16.48 3.51 -18.94
C GLY A 8 14.98 3.31 -18.67
N PHE A 9 14.26 4.37 -18.26
CA PHE A 9 12.81 4.30 -18.04
C PHE A 9 12.03 4.04 -19.34
N ARG A 10 12.38 4.75 -20.43
CA ARG A 10 11.73 4.52 -21.74
C ARG A 10 11.93 3.10 -22.22
N HIS A 11 13.13 2.54 -22.05
CA HIS A 11 13.43 1.17 -22.44
C HIS A 11 12.66 0.16 -21.57
N ALA A 12 12.60 0.35 -20.26
CA ALA A 12 11.84 -0.52 -19.36
C ALA A 12 10.34 -0.47 -19.63
N LEU A 13 9.75 0.72 -19.75
CA LEU A 13 8.32 0.89 -20.03
C LEU A 13 7.94 0.47 -21.45
N GLY A 14 8.88 0.46 -22.39
CA GLY A 14 8.71 -0.06 -23.75
C GLY A 14 8.63 -1.60 -23.83
N GLN A 15 8.95 -2.32 -22.74
CA GLN A 15 8.84 -3.78 -22.74
C GLN A 15 7.38 -4.23 -22.91
N PRO A 16 7.13 -5.32 -23.66
CA PRO A 16 5.79 -5.82 -23.92
C PRO A 16 5.02 -6.10 -22.62
N GLY A 17 3.91 -5.38 -22.41
CA GLY A 17 3.05 -5.52 -21.24
C GLY A 17 3.49 -4.73 -20.00
N ALA A 18 4.64 -4.05 -20.01
CA ALA A 18 5.12 -3.26 -18.88
C ALA A 18 4.12 -2.18 -18.46
N LEU A 19 3.67 -1.34 -19.38
CA LEU A 19 2.67 -0.32 -19.12
C LEU A 19 1.35 -0.91 -18.59
N THR A 20 0.94 -2.08 -19.11
CA THR A 20 -0.31 -2.72 -18.71
C THR A 20 -0.28 -3.16 -17.24
N PHE A 21 0.78 -3.88 -16.82
CA PHE A 21 0.82 -4.33 -15.43
C PHE A 21 1.17 -3.19 -14.45
N THR A 22 1.94 -2.19 -14.87
CA THR A 22 2.28 -1.03 -14.05
C THR A 22 1.05 -0.15 -13.81
N SER A 23 0.27 0.18 -14.85
CA SER A 23 -0.95 0.98 -14.69
C SER A 23 -2.03 0.24 -13.89
N ALA A 24 -2.21 -1.06 -14.14
CA ALA A 24 -3.09 -1.89 -13.33
C ALA A 24 -2.63 -1.95 -11.86
N GLY A 25 -1.33 -2.09 -11.64
CA GLY A 25 -0.72 -2.07 -10.32
C GLY A 25 -0.84 -0.72 -9.63
N LEU A 26 -0.72 0.39 -10.35
CA LEU A 26 -0.93 1.75 -9.82
C LEU A 26 -2.37 1.90 -9.32
N LEU A 27 -3.36 1.54 -10.16
CA LEU A 27 -4.77 1.62 -9.78
C LEU A 27 -5.09 0.73 -8.55
N ALA A 28 -4.52 -0.48 -8.48
CA ALA A 28 -4.73 -1.39 -7.36
C ALA A 28 -4.05 -0.93 -6.07
N ARG A 29 -2.98 -0.11 -6.13
CA ARG A 29 -2.24 0.41 -4.98
C ARG A 29 -2.77 1.74 -4.45
N LEU A 30 -3.45 2.54 -5.27
CA LEU A 30 -4.00 3.83 -4.83
C LEU A 30 -4.78 3.74 -3.51
N PRO A 31 -5.60 2.71 -3.27
CA PRO A 31 -6.32 2.51 -2.01
C PRO A 31 -5.43 2.39 -0.77
N VAL A 32 -4.18 1.98 -0.90
CA VAL A 32 -3.25 1.85 0.25
C VAL A 32 -3.07 3.20 0.98
N ALA A 33 -3.00 4.30 0.22
CA ALA A 33 -2.88 5.64 0.78
C ALA A 33 -4.25 6.28 1.14
N MET A 34 -5.36 5.64 0.74
CA MET A 34 -6.71 6.16 0.97
C MET A 34 -7.39 5.53 2.20
N ILE A 35 -7.27 4.20 2.37
CA ILE A 35 -8.07 3.43 3.33
C ILE A 35 -7.83 3.89 4.78
N ALA A 36 -6.58 4.11 5.17
CA ALA A 36 -6.25 4.51 6.55
C ALA A 36 -6.92 5.85 6.89
N LEU A 37 -6.68 6.89 6.08
CA LEU A 37 -7.25 8.23 6.28
C LEU A 37 -8.78 8.21 6.18
N ALA A 38 -9.34 7.51 5.17
CA ALA A 38 -10.79 7.39 5.00
C ALA A 38 -11.45 6.69 6.19
N THR A 39 -10.80 5.66 6.76
CA THR A 39 -11.27 4.98 7.97
C THR A 39 -11.29 5.95 9.16
N VAL A 40 -10.22 6.73 9.34
CA VAL A 40 -10.18 7.71 10.45
C VAL A 40 -11.27 8.76 10.29
N LEU A 41 -11.43 9.35 9.11
CA LEU A 41 -12.47 10.35 8.83
C LEU A 41 -13.89 9.81 9.06
N LEU A 42 -14.21 8.66 8.50
CA LEU A 42 -15.55 8.08 8.60
C LEU A 42 -15.87 7.63 10.05
N VAL A 43 -14.97 6.85 10.65
CA VAL A 43 -15.21 6.25 11.97
C VAL A 43 -15.23 7.31 13.07
N SER A 44 -14.32 8.30 13.05
CA SER A 44 -14.33 9.37 14.04
C SER A 44 -15.61 10.22 13.97
N ASN A 45 -16.12 10.45 12.77
CA ASN A 45 -17.36 11.19 12.56
C ASN A 45 -18.59 10.43 13.08
N VAL A 46 -18.70 9.12 12.79
CA VAL A 46 -19.85 8.30 13.21
C VAL A 46 -19.80 7.98 14.69
N SER A 47 -18.62 7.62 15.23
CA SER A 47 -18.49 7.18 16.63
C SER A 47 -18.19 8.31 17.62
N GLY A 48 -17.81 9.50 17.14
CA GLY A 48 -17.30 10.59 17.97
C GLY A 48 -15.93 10.30 18.62
N SER A 49 -15.22 9.23 18.22
CA SER A 49 -14.01 8.77 18.88
C SER A 49 -12.84 8.57 17.92
N TYR A 50 -11.82 9.42 18.02
CA TYR A 50 -10.55 9.25 17.30
C TYR A 50 -9.78 8.02 17.78
N GLY A 51 -9.88 7.66 19.07
CA GLY A 51 -9.25 6.46 19.62
C GLY A 51 -9.81 5.18 18.98
N TYR A 52 -11.11 5.11 18.77
CA TYR A 52 -11.75 3.99 18.10
C TYR A 52 -11.39 3.94 16.61
N ALA A 53 -11.40 5.08 15.94
CA ALA A 53 -10.98 5.19 14.55
C ALA A 53 -9.52 4.72 14.33
N GLY A 54 -8.62 5.18 15.20
CA GLY A 54 -7.21 4.75 15.21
C GLY A 54 -7.06 3.26 15.50
N LEU A 55 -7.85 2.68 16.41
CA LEU A 55 -7.85 1.24 16.69
C LEU A 55 -8.22 0.42 15.46
N LEU A 56 -9.30 0.77 14.74
CA LEU A 56 -9.72 0.06 13.54
C LEU A 56 -8.68 0.19 12.42
N SER A 57 -8.12 1.38 12.22
CA SER A 57 -7.03 1.60 11.24
C SER A 57 -5.79 0.78 11.58
N ALA A 58 -5.40 0.71 12.86
CA ALA A 58 -4.27 -0.10 13.32
C ALA A 58 -4.52 -1.61 13.13
N LEU A 59 -5.71 -2.11 13.46
CA LEU A 59 -6.08 -3.51 13.24
C LEU A 59 -6.00 -3.88 11.75
N PHE A 60 -6.48 -3.02 10.87
CA PHE A 60 -6.32 -3.19 9.41
C PHE A 60 -4.85 -3.31 9.02
N ALA A 61 -4.02 -2.34 9.42
CA ALA A 61 -2.61 -2.29 9.05
C ALA A 61 -1.82 -3.49 9.59
N ILE A 62 -2.03 -3.87 10.86
CA ILE A 62 -1.35 -5.00 11.50
C ILE A 62 -1.71 -6.32 10.78
N THR A 63 -2.99 -6.55 10.51
CA THR A 63 -3.43 -7.77 9.85
C THR A 63 -2.94 -7.84 8.41
N ALA A 64 -2.95 -6.71 7.67
CA ALA A 64 -2.38 -6.62 6.34
C ALA A 64 -0.88 -6.96 6.33
N ALA A 65 -0.11 -6.43 7.27
CA ALA A 65 1.31 -6.70 7.40
C ALA A 65 1.59 -8.18 7.71
N LEU A 66 0.88 -8.76 8.67
CA LEU A 66 1.08 -10.15 9.10
C LEU A 66 0.74 -11.17 8.01
N VAL A 67 -0.34 -10.93 7.25
CA VAL A 67 -0.84 -11.89 6.25
C VAL A 67 -0.17 -11.70 4.89
N SER A 68 0.39 -10.52 4.59
CA SER A 68 1.04 -10.23 3.29
C SER A 68 2.09 -11.26 2.86
N ILE A 69 2.86 -11.80 3.82
CA ILE A 69 3.86 -12.83 3.57
C ILE A 69 3.19 -14.15 3.15
N GLY A 70 2.07 -14.49 3.77
CA GLY A 70 1.30 -15.70 3.44
C GLY A 70 0.68 -15.61 2.04
N THR A 71 0.06 -14.49 1.71
CA THR A 71 -0.56 -14.26 0.41
C THR A 71 0.46 -14.23 -0.73
N SER A 72 1.66 -13.66 -0.49
CA SER A 72 2.75 -13.68 -1.46
C SER A 72 3.24 -15.11 -1.72
N ARG A 73 3.44 -15.91 -0.68
CA ARG A 73 3.81 -17.33 -0.83
C ARG A 73 2.74 -18.16 -1.54
N TRP A 74 1.48 -17.89 -1.24
CA TRP A 74 0.37 -18.53 -1.94
C TRP A 74 0.43 -18.22 -3.45
N ALA A 75 0.72 -16.97 -3.81
CA ALA A 75 0.89 -16.58 -5.21
C ALA A 75 2.09 -17.27 -5.89
N ASP A 76 3.18 -17.51 -5.16
CA ASP A 76 4.35 -18.22 -5.69
C ASP A 76 4.04 -19.69 -5.98
N THR A 77 3.14 -20.33 -5.22
CA THR A 77 2.81 -21.77 -5.35
C THR A 77 1.70 -22.05 -6.35
N VAL A 78 0.67 -21.21 -6.42
CA VAL A 78 -0.52 -21.45 -7.29
C VAL A 78 -0.61 -20.47 -8.46
N GLY A 79 0.28 -19.48 -8.49
CA GLY A 79 0.35 -18.44 -9.52
C GLY A 79 -0.40 -17.15 -9.15
N GLN A 80 0.18 -16.03 -9.54
CA GLN A 80 -0.36 -14.70 -9.23
C GLN A 80 -1.80 -14.51 -9.74
N THR A 81 -2.14 -15.04 -10.92
CA THR A 81 -3.45 -14.81 -11.55
C THR A 81 -4.62 -15.27 -10.68
N LEU A 82 -4.52 -16.45 -10.08
CA LEU A 82 -5.60 -17.02 -9.25
C LEU A 82 -5.72 -16.25 -7.94
N VAL A 83 -4.58 -16.01 -7.27
CA VAL A 83 -4.54 -15.31 -5.99
C VAL A 83 -5.05 -13.87 -6.13
N LEU A 84 -4.63 -13.16 -7.17
CA LEU A 84 -5.11 -11.78 -7.42
C LEU A 84 -6.64 -11.74 -7.62
N ARG A 85 -7.21 -12.71 -8.35
CA ARG A 85 -8.67 -12.76 -8.52
C ARG A 85 -9.42 -13.00 -7.23
N ALA A 86 -8.94 -13.95 -6.43
CA ALA A 86 -9.55 -14.23 -5.13
C ALA A 86 -9.48 -13.01 -4.20
N LEU A 87 -8.29 -12.38 -4.11
CA LEU A 87 -8.09 -11.21 -3.27
C LEU A 87 -8.86 -9.98 -3.79
N ALA A 88 -9.00 -9.79 -5.11
CA ALA A 88 -9.78 -8.71 -5.68
C ALA A 88 -11.24 -8.75 -5.18
N VAL A 89 -11.87 -9.92 -5.22
CA VAL A 89 -13.27 -10.09 -4.80
C VAL A 89 -13.39 -10.02 -3.28
N LEU A 90 -12.56 -10.78 -2.56
CA LEU A 90 -12.64 -10.86 -1.10
C LEU A 90 -12.33 -9.52 -0.44
N HIS A 91 -11.21 -8.90 -0.80
CA HIS A 91 -10.79 -7.64 -0.18
C HIS A 91 -11.78 -6.51 -0.47
N SER A 92 -12.19 -6.36 -1.74
CA SER A 92 -13.17 -5.31 -2.09
C SER A 92 -14.51 -5.53 -1.41
N GLY A 93 -15.01 -6.77 -1.36
CA GLY A 93 -16.24 -7.11 -0.65
C GLY A 93 -16.16 -6.83 0.85
N LEU A 94 -14.99 -7.09 1.47
CA LEU A 94 -14.77 -6.80 2.89
C LEU A 94 -14.65 -5.30 3.18
N ILE A 95 -14.01 -4.51 2.31
CA ILE A 95 -14.02 -3.04 2.43
C ILE A 95 -15.44 -2.50 2.31
N VAL A 96 -16.23 -3.01 1.36
CA VAL A 96 -17.64 -2.67 1.22
C VAL A 96 -18.42 -3.02 2.49
N GLY A 97 -18.29 -4.24 2.99
CA GLY A 97 -18.93 -4.70 4.22
C GLY A 97 -18.53 -3.88 5.43
N PHE A 98 -17.23 -3.57 5.58
CA PHE A 98 -16.71 -2.70 6.63
C PHE A 98 -17.35 -1.31 6.56
N THR A 99 -17.35 -0.68 5.40
CA THR A 99 -17.97 0.64 5.20
C THR A 99 -19.44 0.64 5.56
N VAL A 100 -20.19 -0.36 5.10
CA VAL A 100 -21.62 -0.52 5.46
C VAL A 100 -21.77 -0.69 6.96
N SER A 101 -20.94 -1.50 7.61
CA SER A 101 -21.04 -1.74 9.07
C SER A 101 -20.79 -0.47 9.91
N ILE A 102 -19.95 0.44 9.44
CA ILE A 102 -19.75 1.74 10.11
C ILE A 102 -20.96 2.64 9.88
N VAL A 103 -21.41 2.79 8.63
CA VAL A 103 -22.53 3.68 8.28
C VAL A 103 -23.84 3.24 8.92
N SER A 104 -24.05 1.93 9.08
CA SER A 104 -25.24 1.37 9.75
C SER A 104 -25.08 1.24 11.27
N GLU A 105 -24.00 1.73 11.83
CA GLU A 105 -23.69 1.62 13.26
C GLU A 105 -23.83 0.18 13.80
N ALA A 106 -23.40 -0.80 13.01
CA ALA A 106 -23.46 -2.21 13.38
C ALA A 106 -22.66 -2.48 14.67
N ALA A 107 -22.91 -3.61 15.32
CA ALA A 107 -22.20 -4.00 16.53
C ALA A 107 -20.66 -3.92 16.36
N VAL A 108 -19.97 -3.40 17.35
CA VAL A 108 -18.50 -3.19 17.36
C VAL A 108 -17.74 -4.47 16.96
N ALA A 109 -18.21 -5.64 17.41
CA ALA A 109 -17.62 -6.93 17.05
C ALA A 109 -17.65 -7.19 15.55
N VAL A 110 -18.73 -6.79 14.84
CA VAL A 110 -18.87 -6.92 13.38
C VAL A 110 -17.89 -5.99 12.67
N GLN A 111 -17.78 -4.74 13.12
CA GLN A 111 -16.84 -3.76 12.57
C GLN A 111 -15.39 -4.24 12.72
N ILE A 112 -15.00 -4.75 13.90
CA ILE A 112 -13.67 -5.31 14.15
C ILE A 112 -13.42 -6.55 13.27
N LEU A 113 -14.39 -7.47 13.18
CA LEU A 113 -14.25 -8.67 12.34
C LEU A 113 -14.00 -8.30 10.87
N LEU A 114 -14.79 -7.36 10.34
CA LEU A 114 -14.70 -6.95 8.93
C LEU A 114 -13.40 -6.21 8.64
N VAL A 115 -12.94 -5.32 9.52
CA VAL A 115 -11.67 -4.59 9.30
C VAL A 115 -10.47 -5.52 9.40
N VAL A 116 -10.47 -6.49 10.32
CA VAL A 116 -9.43 -7.51 10.45
C VAL A 116 -9.41 -8.41 9.22
N ALA A 117 -10.58 -8.87 8.76
CA ALA A 117 -10.70 -9.68 7.55
C ALA A 117 -10.27 -8.90 6.29
N ALA A 118 -10.62 -7.61 6.19
CA ALA A 118 -10.17 -6.74 5.12
C ALA A 118 -8.64 -6.60 5.12
N GLY A 119 -8.04 -6.33 6.27
CA GLY A 119 -6.58 -6.31 6.41
C GLY A 119 -5.94 -7.64 5.97
N ALA A 120 -6.48 -8.77 6.44
CA ALA A 120 -5.95 -10.11 6.12
C ALA A 120 -6.05 -10.47 4.62
N THR A 121 -6.93 -9.83 3.87
CA THR A 121 -7.10 -10.05 2.43
C THR A 121 -6.43 -8.99 1.56
N THR A 122 -5.72 -8.03 2.14
CA THR A 122 -5.03 -6.97 1.40
C THR A 122 -4.02 -7.56 0.41
N PRO A 123 -4.16 -7.32 -0.89
CA PRO A 123 -3.21 -7.86 -1.87
C PRO A 123 -1.88 -7.10 -1.83
N ALA A 124 -0.77 -7.83 -1.78
CA ALA A 124 0.58 -7.27 -1.78
C ALA A 124 1.01 -6.81 -3.20
N ILE A 125 0.23 -5.90 -3.80
CA ILE A 125 0.36 -5.50 -5.21
C ILE A 125 1.78 -5.06 -5.56
N GLY A 126 2.43 -4.26 -4.70
CA GLY A 126 3.80 -3.82 -4.93
C GLY A 126 4.78 -4.97 -5.11
N SER A 127 4.64 -6.04 -4.33
CA SER A 127 5.46 -7.25 -4.47
C SER A 127 5.18 -7.99 -5.77
N TYR A 128 3.91 -8.11 -6.16
CA TYR A 128 3.50 -8.78 -7.40
C TYR A 128 3.99 -8.04 -8.64
N VAL A 129 3.92 -6.72 -8.66
CA VAL A 129 4.41 -5.89 -9.76
C VAL A 129 5.94 -5.97 -9.85
N ARG A 130 6.66 -5.89 -8.73
CA ARG A 130 8.12 -6.03 -8.72
C ARG A 130 8.57 -7.42 -9.19
N ALA A 131 7.84 -8.48 -8.83
CA ALA A 131 8.11 -9.83 -9.35
C ALA A 131 7.92 -9.91 -10.87
N ARG A 132 6.97 -9.18 -11.46
CA ARG A 132 6.79 -9.09 -12.92
C ARG A 132 7.96 -8.38 -13.60
N TRP A 133 8.47 -7.30 -13.01
CA TRP A 133 9.67 -6.63 -13.52
C TRP A 133 10.88 -7.57 -13.59
N VAL A 134 11.05 -8.43 -12.58
CA VAL A 134 12.12 -9.45 -12.55
C VAL A 134 11.90 -10.54 -13.60
N ALA A 135 10.63 -10.89 -13.86
CA ALA A 135 10.27 -11.97 -14.82
C ALA A 135 10.31 -11.51 -16.29
N LEU A 136 10.43 -10.21 -16.56
CA LEU A 136 10.57 -9.74 -17.95
C LEU A 136 11.89 -10.24 -18.56
N PRO A 137 11.87 -10.66 -19.83
CA PRO A 137 13.09 -11.04 -20.53
C PRO A 137 14.01 -9.82 -20.71
N GLY A 138 15.32 -10.03 -20.59
CA GLY A 138 16.31 -9.00 -20.82
C GLY A 138 17.33 -8.83 -19.70
N GLU A 139 18.02 -7.71 -19.69
CA GLU A 139 19.06 -7.41 -18.72
C GLU A 139 18.52 -7.02 -17.35
N ALA A 140 19.29 -7.24 -16.30
CA ALA A 140 18.97 -6.80 -14.95
C ALA A 140 18.78 -5.26 -14.82
N SER A 141 19.25 -4.50 -15.80
CA SER A 141 19.05 -3.05 -15.93
C SER A 141 17.57 -2.69 -16.07
N ILE A 142 16.77 -3.52 -16.79
CA ILE A 142 15.32 -3.34 -16.99
C ILE A 142 14.60 -3.44 -15.62
N ALA A 143 14.88 -4.48 -14.85
CA ALA A 143 14.26 -4.66 -13.54
C ALA A 143 14.63 -3.51 -12.58
N ARG A 144 15.89 -3.04 -12.60
CA ARG A 144 16.33 -1.88 -11.78
C ARG A 144 15.59 -0.61 -12.16
N ALA A 145 15.46 -0.32 -13.48
CA ALA A 145 14.70 0.83 -13.94
C ALA A 145 13.20 0.70 -13.58
N GLY A 146 12.64 -0.51 -13.71
CA GLY A 146 11.29 -0.82 -13.28
C GLY A 146 11.07 -0.57 -11.78
N PHE A 147 11.99 -1.00 -10.92
CA PHE A 147 11.89 -0.74 -9.47
C PHE A 147 11.97 0.75 -9.13
N ALA A 148 12.84 1.50 -9.81
CA ALA A 148 12.92 2.94 -9.64
C ALA A 148 11.61 3.63 -10.09
N TRP A 149 11.01 3.17 -11.19
CA TRP A 149 9.71 3.65 -11.65
C TRP A 149 8.61 3.37 -10.63
N GLU A 150 8.55 2.13 -10.09
CA GLU A 150 7.56 1.77 -9.05
C GLU A 150 7.71 2.62 -7.79
N SER A 151 8.94 2.98 -7.40
CA SER A 151 9.16 3.88 -6.27
C SER A 151 8.62 5.29 -6.52
N ILE A 152 8.76 5.83 -7.74
CA ILE A 152 8.16 7.12 -8.13
C ILE A 152 6.63 7.03 -8.04
N LEU A 153 6.04 5.92 -8.50
CA LEU A 153 4.60 5.72 -8.42
C LEU A 153 4.11 5.59 -6.96
N ASP A 154 4.86 4.90 -6.11
CA ASP A 154 4.54 4.78 -4.69
C ASP A 154 4.54 6.17 -4.02
N GLU A 155 5.55 7.02 -4.28
CA GLU A 155 5.58 8.41 -3.78
C GLU A 155 4.41 9.25 -4.29
N ALA A 156 4.06 9.11 -5.57
CA ALA A 156 2.91 9.79 -6.14
C ALA A 156 1.59 9.37 -5.45
N ILE A 157 1.42 8.07 -5.18
CA ILE A 157 0.25 7.53 -4.46
C ILE A 157 0.15 8.14 -3.05
N PHE A 158 1.24 8.18 -2.29
CA PHE A 158 1.23 8.72 -0.93
C PHE A 158 1.09 10.25 -0.88
N THR A 159 1.46 10.95 -1.94
CA THR A 159 1.25 12.40 -2.06
C THR A 159 -0.19 12.73 -2.48
N ILE A 160 -0.69 12.04 -3.51
CA ILE A 160 -2.01 12.33 -4.10
C ILE A 160 -3.14 11.69 -3.29
N GLY A 161 -2.90 10.52 -2.70
CA GLY A 161 -3.91 9.74 -2.00
C GLY A 161 -4.62 10.50 -0.88
N PRO A 162 -3.93 11.13 0.07
CA PRO A 162 -4.56 11.93 1.12
C PRO A 162 -5.36 13.11 0.59
N LEU A 163 -4.85 13.82 -0.44
CA LEU A 163 -5.56 14.92 -1.09
C LEU A 163 -6.88 14.44 -1.72
N LEU A 164 -6.79 13.36 -2.49
CA LEU A 164 -7.96 12.76 -3.14
C LEU A 164 -8.98 12.26 -2.10
N THR A 165 -8.50 11.59 -1.05
CA THR A 165 -9.34 11.07 0.02
C THR A 165 -10.11 12.19 0.71
N THR A 166 -9.43 13.26 1.12
CA THR A 166 -10.05 14.37 1.83
C THR A 166 -11.01 15.15 0.91
N TYR A 167 -10.58 15.47 -0.33
CA TYR A 167 -11.44 16.12 -1.30
C TYR A 167 -12.73 15.34 -1.55
N VAL A 168 -12.63 14.05 -1.81
CA VAL A 168 -13.78 13.19 -2.06
C VAL A 168 -14.67 13.07 -0.81
N ALA A 169 -14.07 12.91 0.37
CA ALA A 169 -14.79 12.79 1.64
C ALA A 169 -15.66 14.01 1.93
N PHE A 170 -15.10 15.20 1.80
CA PHE A 170 -15.81 16.45 2.11
C PHE A 170 -16.74 16.94 1.00
N THR A 171 -16.52 16.50 -0.26
CA THR A 171 -17.38 16.86 -1.40
C THR A 171 -18.56 15.90 -1.58
N TYR A 172 -18.34 14.58 -1.42
CA TYR A 172 -19.30 13.55 -1.79
C TYR A 172 -19.75 12.67 -0.60
N GLY A 173 -19.19 12.92 0.59
CA GLY A 173 -19.48 12.20 1.82
C GLY A 173 -18.35 11.30 2.30
N LEU A 174 -18.24 11.16 3.63
CA LEU A 174 -17.11 10.54 4.33
C LEU A 174 -16.91 9.04 4.00
N ALA A 175 -17.95 8.34 3.59
CA ALA A 175 -17.87 6.94 3.16
C ALA A 175 -17.37 6.77 1.71
N THR A 176 -17.49 7.82 0.87
CA THR A 176 -17.20 7.72 -0.56
C THR A 176 -15.76 7.32 -0.89
N PRO A 177 -14.72 7.79 -0.18
CA PRO A 177 -13.35 7.33 -0.43
C PRO A 177 -13.17 5.82 -0.25
N LEU A 178 -13.86 5.18 0.70
CA LEU A 178 -13.80 3.72 0.89
C LEU A 178 -14.51 2.97 -0.25
N TRP A 179 -15.61 3.50 -0.79
CA TRP A 179 -16.26 2.94 -1.97
C TRP A 179 -15.35 3.01 -3.20
N ILE A 180 -14.71 4.17 -3.43
CA ILE A 180 -13.73 4.33 -4.52
C ILE A 180 -12.55 3.38 -4.31
N ALA A 181 -12.04 3.26 -3.09
CA ALA A 181 -10.96 2.34 -2.76
C ALA A 181 -11.32 0.89 -3.10
N ALA A 182 -12.53 0.43 -2.72
CA ALA A 182 -13.00 -0.91 -3.05
C ALA A 182 -13.05 -1.15 -4.57
N VAL A 183 -13.56 -0.18 -5.34
CA VAL A 183 -13.61 -0.26 -6.82
C VAL A 183 -12.20 -0.26 -7.41
N CYS A 184 -11.31 0.61 -6.96
CA CYS A 184 -9.93 0.68 -7.45
C CYS A 184 -9.16 -0.62 -7.18
N VAL A 185 -9.30 -1.20 -5.98
CA VAL A 185 -8.71 -2.53 -5.68
C VAL A 185 -9.29 -3.59 -6.61
N ALA A 186 -10.63 -3.68 -6.71
CA ALA A 186 -11.27 -4.69 -7.54
C ALA A 186 -10.79 -4.60 -8.99
N VAL A 187 -10.97 -3.43 -9.60
CA VAL A 187 -10.65 -3.23 -11.03
C VAL A 187 -9.15 -3.36 -11.27
N GLY A 188 -8.31 -2.66 -10.51
CA GLY A 188 -6.86 -2.69 -10.69
C GLY A 188 -6.28 -4.10 -10.51
N THR A 189 -6.73 -4.82 -9.47
CA THR A 189 -6.26 -6.18 -9.19
C THR A 189 -6.75 -7.18 -10.25
N LEU A 190 -7.98 -7.04 -10.74
CA LEU A 190 -8.50 -7.86 -11.84
C LEU A 190 -7.77 -7.59 -13.15
N LEU A 191 -7.48 -6.32 -13.49
CA LEU A 191 -6.69 -5.95 -14.66
C LEU A 191 -5.26 -6.51 -14.56
N LEU A 192 -4.64 -6.41 -13.37
CA LEU A 192 -3.33 -7.01 -13.13
C LEU A 192 -3.38 -8.53 -13.30
N SER A 193 -4.43 -9.20 -12.81
CA SER A 193 -4.63 -10.64 -13.00
C SER A 193 -4.82 -11.05 -14.47
N ALA A 194 -5.41 -10.17 -15.27
CA ALA A 194 -5.63 -10.41 -16.70
C ALA A 194 -4.34 -10.29 -17.52
N ALA A 195 -3.33 -9.56 -17.06
CA ALA A 195 -2.02 -9.41 -17.68
C ALA A 195 -1.17 -10.70 -17.51
N ARG A 196 -1.67 -11.84 -18.01
CA ARG A 196 -1.08 -13.17 -17.81
C ARG A 196 0.29 -13.33 -18.47
N ARG A 197 0.56 -12.64 -19.59
CA ARG A 197 1.81 -12.75 -20.35
C ARG A 197 3.03 -12.27 -19.57
N THR A 198 2.83 -11.40 -18.59
CA THR A 198 3.89 -10.86 -17.73
C THR A 198 3.88 -11.49 -16.34
N ALA A 199 2.97 -12.43 -16.06
CA ALA A 199 2.95 -13.12 -14.78
C ALA A 199 4.20 -14.01 -14.63
N PRO A 200 4.90 -13.98 -13.49
CA PRO A 200 6.01 -14.88 -13.24
C PRO A 200 5.56 -16.33 -13.34
N PRO A 201 6.44 -17.23 -13.80
CA PRO A 201 6.16 -18.65 -13.79
C PRO A 201 5.99 -19.15 -12.34
N VAL A 202 5.09 -20.12 -12.16
CA VAL A 202 4.96 -20.83 -10.88
C VAL A 202 6.23 -21.63 -10.64
N VAL A 203 6.93 -21.32 -9.56
CA VAL A 203 8.13 -22.08 -9.16
C VAL A 203 7.68 -23.10 -8.10
N PRO A 204 7.68 -24.41 -8.43
CA PRO A 204 7.45 -25.43 -7.43
C PRO A 204 8.51 -25.27 -6.34
N THR A 205 8.12 -24.96 -5.12
CA THR A 205 9.06 -24.85 -4.00
C THR A 205 9.48 -26.28 -3.62
N PRO A 206 10.72 -26.72 -3.91
CA PRO A 206 11.18 -28.01 -3.43
C PRO A 206 11.17 -27.97 -1.90
N GLY A 207 10.44 -28.89 -1.27
CA GLY A 207 10.21 -29.11 0.13
C GLY A 207 11.10 -28.38 1.13
N GLY A 208 10.64 -27.26 1.64
CA GLY A 208 11.36 -26.55 2.67
C GLY A 208 10.92 -25.09 2.75
N SER A 209 9.69 -24.85 3.23
CA SER A 209 9.31 -23.54 3.76
C SER A 209 10.41 -23.07 4.72
N ARG A 210 11.26 -22.14 4.28
CA ARG A 210 12.15 -21.45 5.23
C ARG A 210 11.23 -20.86 6.30
N SER A 211 11.24 -21.47 7.48
CA SER A 211 10.36 -21.08 8.57
C SER A 211 10.45 -19.58 8.79
N LEU A 212 9.31 -18.89 8.85
CA LEU A 212 9.21 -17.47 9.18
C LEU A 212 10.04 -17.16 10.45
N THR A 213 10.02 -18.08 11.40
CA THR A 213 10.82 -18.02 12.64
C THR A 213 12.32 -17.96 12.38
N ARG A 214 12.83 -18.63 11.34
CA ARG A 214 14.27 -18.57 11.00
C ARG A 214 14.64 -17.21 10.41
N VAL A 215 13.75 -16.61 9.60
CA VAL A 215 13.96 -15.26 9.03
C VAL A 215 13.89 -14.22 10.13
N LEU A 216 12.89 -14.27 11.01
CA LEU A 216 12.72 -13.33 12.14
C LEU A 216 13.83 -13.46 13.20
N ARG A 217 14.52 -14.61 13.30
CA ARG A 217 15.68 -14.80 14.18
C ARG A 217 16.98 -14.27 13.61
N SER A 218 17.02 -13.83 12.35
CA SER A 218 18.21 -13.23 11.76
C SER A 218 18.56 -11.91 12.48
N PRO A 219 19.79 -11.77 13.02
CA PRO A 219 20.20 -10.56 13.73
C PRO A 219 20.09 -9.30 12.88
N GLY A 220 20.33 -9.39 11.58
CA GLY A 220 20.22 -8.25 10.64
C GLY A 220 18.80 -7.83 10.32
N LEU A 221 17.77 -8.68 10.60
CA LEU A 221 16.38 -8.32 10.32
C LEU A 221 15.71 -7.58 11.49
N ARG A 222 16.21 -7.75 12.71
CA ARG A 222 15.63 -7.11 13.90
C ARG A 222 15.60 -5.58 13.82
N PRO A 223 16.70 -4.88 13.48
CA PRO A 223 16.66 -3.41 13.35
C PRO A 223 15.70 -2.97 12.25
N VAL A 224 15.60 -3.70 11.13
CA VAL A 224 14.65 -3.38 10.05
C VAL A 224 13.20 -3.50 10.54
N VAL A 225 12.89 -4.55 11.30
CA VAL A 225 11.54 -4.72 11.88
C VAL A 225 11.23 -3.63 12.89
N VAL A 226 12.17 -3.30 13.78
CA VAL A 226 11.99 -2.25 14.79
C VAL A 226 11.80 -0.88 14.12
N SER A 227 12.64 -0.55 13.12
CA SER A 227 12.48 0.69 12.35
C SER A 227 11.15 0.75 11.61
N GLY A 228 10.73 -0.36 11.00
CA GLY A 228 9.44 -0.46 10.32
C GLY A 228 8.25 -0.27 11.27
N LEU A 229 8.32 -0.85 12.47
CA LEU A 229 7.31 -0.64 13.50
C LEU A 229 7.28 0.83 13.96
N GLY A 230 8.44 1.45 14.19
CA GLY A 230 8.55 2.85 14.56
C GLY A 230 7.93 3.78 13.51
N LEU A 231 8.23 3.54 12.23
CA LEU A 231 7.63 4.28 11.12
C LEU A 231 6.11 4.06 11.05
N GLY A 232 5.63 2.84 11.25
CA GLY A 232 4.19 2.54 11.28
C GLY A 232 3.46 3.31 12.38
N VAL A 233 4.04 3.37 13.60
CA VAL A 233 3.49 4.17 14.71
C VAL A 233 3.49 5.66 14.37
N LEU A 234 4.59 6.16 13.77
CA LEU A 234 4.70 7.57 13.37
C LEU A 234 3.61 7.94 12.35
N PHE A 235 3.48 7.17 11.27
CA PHE A 235 2.47 7.44 10.24
C PHE A 235 1.04 7.33 10.78
N GLY A 236 0.75 6.29 11.56
CA GLY A 236 -0.57 6.14 12.19
C GLY A 236 -0.91 7.29 13.14
N ALA A 237 0.05 7.75 13.93
CA ALA A 237 -0.12 8.90 14.82
C ALA A 237 -0.33 10.21 14.05
N LEU A 238 0.38 10.39 12.94
CA LEU A 238 0.21 11.55 12.05
C LEU A 238 -1.18 11.56 11.42
N ASP A 239 -1.64 10.43 10.86
CA ASP A 239 -2.96 10.34 10.24
C ASP A 239 -4.07 10.74 11.23
N VAL A 240 -4.07 10.13 12.41
CA VAL A 240 -5.09 10.42 13.43
C VAL A 240 -4.93 11.84 13.99
N GLY A 241 -3.70 12.25 14.31
CA GLY A 241 -3.41 13.55 14.93
C GLY A 241 -3.74 14.73 14.00
N VAL A 242 -3.40 14.63 12.71
CA VAL A 242 -3.72 15.68 11.72
C VAL A 242 -5.23 15.80 11.54
N VAL A 243 -5.93 14.67 11.39
CA VAL A 243 -7.40 14.69 11.26
C VAL A 243 -8.06 15.28 12.49
N ALA A 244 -7.65 14.88 13.70
CA ALA A 244 -8.18 15.42 14.94
C ALA A 244 -7.92 16.92 15.07
N PHE A 245 -6.66 17.34 14.85
CA PHE A 245 -6.27 18.74 14.96
C PHE A 245 -7.03 19.64 13.96
N THR A 246 -7.11 19.24 12.68
CA THR A 246 -7.82 20.04 11.67
C THR A 246 -9.31 20.10 11.94
N ALA A 247 -9.91 19.02 12.47
CA ALA A 247 -11.32 19.00 12.85
C ALA A 247 -11.60 19.93 14.06
N GLU A 248 -10.74 19.93 15.09
CA GLU A 248 -10.84 20.86 16.23
C GLU A 248 -10.74 22.33 15.82
N GLN A 249 -9.98 22.63 14.76
CA GLN A 249 -9.88 23.97 14.18
C GLN A 249 -11.06 24.31 13.23
N GLY A 250 -12.04 23.43 13.05
CA GLY A 250 -13.16 23.61 12.13
C GLY A 250 -12.74 23.59 10.64
N SER A 251 -11.61 22.98 10.33
CA SER A 251 -10.96 22.98 9.00
C SER A 251 -10.55 21.57 8.53
N GLY A 252 -11.39 20.58 8.83
CA GLY A 252 -11.12 19.16 8.56
C GLY A 252 -10.81 18.83 7.09
N GLU A 253 -11.30 19.66 6.16
CA GLU A 253 -11.01 19.55 4.73
C GLU A 253 -9.53 19.78 4.39
N PHE A 254 -8.75 20.41 5.26
CA PHE A 254 -7.32 20.63 5.06
C PHE A 254 -6.44 19.45 5.55
N ALA A 255 -7.01 18.42 6.18
CA ALA A 255 -6.25 17.26 6.65
C ALA A 255 -5.43 16.61 5.53
N GLY A 256 -6.01 16.43 4.34
CA GLY A 256 -5.32 15.86 3.19
C GLY A 256 -4.17 16.73 2.68
N ILE A 257 -4.33 18.06 2.71
CA ILE A 257 -3.25 18.99 2.30
C ILE A 257 -2.09 18.90 3.29
N ALA A 258 -2.35 18.87 4.60
CA ALA A 258 -1.31 18.76 5.61
C ALA A 258 -0.52 17.44 5.48
N LEU A 259 -1.21 16.31 5.27
CA LEU A 259 -0.58 15.02 5.05
C LEU A 259 0.19 14.97 3.72
N ALA A 260 -0.32 15.56 2.66
CA ALA A 260 0.39 15.65 1.36
C ALA A 260 1.64 16.52 1.46
N CYS A 261 1.60 17.64 2.19
CA CYS A 261 2.78 18.46 2.46
C CYS A 261 3.85 17.68 3.23
N PHE A 262 3.43 16.88 4.23
CA PHE A 262 4.34 16.00 4.95
C PHE A 262 4.99 14.96 4.02
N ALA A 263 4.20 14.28 3.17
CA ALA A 263 4.70 13.31 2.20
C ALA A 263 5.66 13.94 1.20
N ALA A 264 5.31 15.12 0.65
CA ALA A 264 6.17 15.86 -0.28
C ALA A 264 7.49 16.29 0.37
N ALA A 265 7.46 16.77 1.63
CA ALA A 265 8.67 17.12 2.37
C ALA A 265 9.55 15.89 2.63
N SER A 266 8.95 14.75 2.98
CA SER A 266 9.64 13.48 3.15
C SER A 266 10.32 13.02 1.84
N MET A 267 9.63 13.14 0.72
CA MET A 267 10.16 12.84 -0.61
C MET A 267 11.39 13.72 -0.93
N VAL A 268 11.29 15.02 -0.71
CA VAL A 268 12.41 15.95 -0.90
C VAL A 268 13.60 15.58 -0.01
N GLY A 269 13.33 15.26 1.27
CA GLY A 269 14.37 14.78 2.20
C GLY A 269 15.04 13.50 1.71
N GLY A 270 14.27 12.53 1.22
CA GLY A 270 14.76 11.29 0.64
C GLY A 270 15.63 11.51 -0.61
N ILE A 271 15.22 12.41 -1.50
CA ILE A 271 16.00 12.78 -2.70
C ILE A 271 17.34 13.44 -2.29
N LEU A 272 17.29 14.41 -1.37
CA LEU A 272 18.49 15.10 -0.89
C LEU A 272 19.46 14.14 -0.20
N TYR A 273 18.94 13.20 0.59
CA TYR A 273 19.74 12.13 1.20
C TYR A 273 20.37 11.22 0.15
N GLY A 274 19.62 10.83 -0.87
CA GLY A 274 20.08 9.92 -1.93
C GLY A 274 21.10 10.52 -2.90
N ILE A 275 21.07 11.84 -3.11
CA ILE A 275 22.04 12.55 -3.96
C ILE A 275 23.39 12.71 -3.25
N ARG A 276 23.38 12.82 -1.92
CA ARG A 276 24.59 13.06 -1.14
C ARG A 276 25.37 11.75 -0.94
N GLN A 277 26.65 11.75 -1.31
CA GLN A 277 27.58 10.67 -0.95
C GLN A 277 27.93 10.78 0.54
N TRP A 278 27.41 9.86 1.35
CA TRP A 278 27.70 9.81 2.78
C TRP A 278 28.98 9.01 3.02
N PRO A 279 29.97 9.53 3.78
CA PRO A 279 31.16 8.78 4.15
C PRO A 279 30.76 7.71 5.18
N GLY A 280 31.00 6.44 4.87
CA GLY A 280 30.74 5.32 5.77
C GLY A 280 30.02 4.15 5.11
N SER A 281 29.91 3.03 5.83
CA SER A 281 29.09 1.88 5.37
C SER A 281 27.61 2.14 5.65
N VAL A 282 26.72 1.53 4.87
CA VAL A 282 25.26 1.61 5.06
C VAL A 282 24.83 1.25 6.50
N LEU A 283 25.62 0.39 7.18
CA LEU A 283 25.39 -0.03 8.57
C LEU A 283 25.76 1.05 9.61
N THR A 284 26.48 2.11 9.24
CA THR A 284 26.85 3.21 10.17
C THR A 284 25.85 4.37 10.12
N HIS A 285 24.87 4.33 9.21
CA HIS A 285 23.85 5.38 9.01
C HIS A 285 22.45 4.94 9.42
N THR A 286 22.30 3.71 9.91
CA THR A 286 21.07 3.17 10.52
C THR A 286 21.22 3.09 12.03
#